data_0bebe84d1b32edb1d741c44aa7f915bf
#
_entry.id   0bebe84d1b32edb1d741c44aa7f915bf
#
_cell.length_a   1.000
_cell.length_b   1.000
_cell.length_c   1.000
_cell.angle_alpha   90.00
_cell.angle_beta   90.00
_cell.angle_gamma   90.00
#
_symmetry.space_group_name_H-M   'P 1'
#
loop_
_entity.id
_entity.type
_entity.pdbx_description
1 polymer ?
#
loop_
_entity_poly.entity_id
_entity_poly.type
_entity_poly.pdbx_seq_one_letter_code
_entity_poly.pdbx_strand_id
1 'polypeptide(L)'
;LMRALQKDPVTHPPYLHNYRQAFALNTMQGKPFTDGGFFLLREGGEPAQTVSELACTRYDSLSEVEDWLPGHDSRIQCVVSDRIRHPRRVRFGQAQHPAPTDYPDGIDVMKFLLEL
;
A
#
# COMPACT_ATOMS: atom_id res chain seq x y z
N LEU A 1 11.74 9.11 -9.92
CA LEU A 1 10.45 8.49 -9.64
C LEU A 1 9.34 9.53 -9.58
N MET A 2 9.46 10.58 -8.80
CA MET A 2 8.47 11.66 -8.63
C MET A 2 8.00 12.27 -9.94
N ARG A 3 8.94 12.61 -10.86
CA ARG A 3 8.58 13.22 -12.16
C ARG A 3 7.80 12.30 -13.11
N ALA A 4 7.98 10.99 -13.00
CA ALA A 4 7.26 10.03 -13.85
C ALA A 4 5.81 9.82 -13.40
N LEU A 5 5.54 9.93 -12.10
CA LEU A 5 4.22 9.75 -11.50
C LEU A 5 3.34 11.01 -11.53
N GLN A 6 3.93 12.18 -11.84
CA GLN A 6 3.27 13.47 -11.71
C GLN A 6 2.21 13.76 -12.80
N LYS A 7 2.24 13.07 -13.94
CA LYS A 7 1.37 13.41 -15.07
C LYS A 7 -0.07 12.89 -14.96
N ASP A 8 -0.28 11.70 -14.42
CA ASP A 8 -1.59 11.04 -14.44
C ASP A 8 -2.45 11.28 -13.17
N PRO A 9 -1.92 11.21 -11.94
CA PRO A 9 -2.73 11.40 -10.74
C PRO A 9 -3.30 12.81 -10.60
N VAL A 10 -2.56 13.85 -11.03
CA VAL A 10 -2.97 15.26 -10.91
C VAL A 10 -4.13 15.60 -11.85
N THR A 11 -4.29 14.87 -12.94
CA THR A 11 -5.38 15.08 -13.93
C THR A 11 -6.64 14.30 -13.58
N HIS A 12 -6.61 13.40 -12.59
CA HIS A 12 -7.74 12.58 -12.19
C HIS A 12 -8.49 13.21 -11.01
N PRO A 13 -9.68 13.83 -11.22
CA PRO A 13 -10.37 14.59 -10.19
C PRO A 13 -10.67 13.83 -8.88
N PRO A 14 -11.12 12.56 -8.90
CA PRO A 14 -11.34 11.80 -7.66
C PRO A 14 -10.05 11.61 -6.85
N TYR A 15 -8.92 11.34 -7.50
CA TYR A 15 -7.64 11.21 -6.83
C TYR A 15 -7.20 12.53 -6.18
N LEU A 16 -7.32 13.63 -6.92
CA LEU A 16 -6.96 14.95 -6.41
C LEU A 16 -7.83 15.35 -5.21
N HIS A 17 -9.10 14.95 -5.22
CA HIS A 17 -10.00 15.19 -4.09
C HIS A 17 -9.53 14.42 -2.84
N ASN A 18 -9.20 13.13 -2.98
CA ASN A 18 -8.65 12.31 -1.90
C ASN A 18 -7.35 12.89 -1.34
N TYR A 19 -6.44 13.34 -2.21
CA TYR A 19 -5.19 13.97 -1.79
C TYR A 19 -5.45 15.24 -0.96
N ARG A 20 -6.32 16.14 -1.42
CA ARG A 20 -6.66 17.38 -0.70
C ARG A 20 -7.32 17.09 0.64
N GLN A 21 -8.21 16.11 0.69
CA GLN A 21 -8.86 15.68 1.92
C GLN A 21 -7.85 15.12 2.92
N ALA A 22 -6.98 14.22 2.49
CA ALA A 22 -5.92 13.64 3.32
C ALA A 22 -4.98 14.73 3.85
N PHE A 23 -4.57 15.68 3.01
CA PHE A 23 -3.76 16.84 3.39
C PHE A 23 -4.43 17.66 4.50
N ALA A 24 -5.69 18.04 4.31
CA ALA A 24 -6.44 18.82 5.28
C ALA A 24 -6.59 18.07 6.61
N LEU A 25 -6.96 16.78 6.59
CA LEU A 25 -7.14 15.98 7.80
C LEU A 25 -5.84 15.81 8.59
N ASN A 26 -4.72 15.49 7.92
CA ASN A 26 -3.43 15.35 8.61
C ASN A 26 -2.97 16.68 9.19
N THR A 27 -3.18 17.78 8.48
CA THR A 27 -2.87 19.14 8.98
C THR A 27 -3.70 19.47 10.21
N MET A 28 -5.02 19.24 10.17
CA MET A 28 -5.92 19.51 11.30
C MET A 28 -5.61 18.64 12.52
N GLN A 29 -5.17 17.40 12.31
CA GLN A 29 -4.80 16.47 13.38
C GLN A 29 -3.38 16.68 13.90
N GLY A 30 -2.61 17.59 13.32
CA GLY A 30 -1.22 17.84 13.69
C GLY A 30 -0.30 16.65 13.41
N LYS A 31 -0.67 15.74 12.51
CA LYS A 31 0.15 14.59 12.14
C LYS A 31 1.27 15.01 11.20
N PRO A 32 2.53 14.63 11.49
CA PRO A 32 3.64 14.97 10.60
C PRO A 32 3.53 14.15 9.30
N PHE A 33 3.73 14.82 8.18
CA PHE A 33 3.82 14.21 6.86
C PHE A 33 4.74 15.03 5.94
N THR A 34 5.26 14.39 4.91
CA THR A 34 5.97 15.06 3.81
C THR A 34 5.06 15.10 2.60
N ASP A 35 4.86 16.31 2.08
CA ASP A 35 4.05 16.52 0.89
C ASP A 35 4.88 16.30 -0.38
N GLY A 36 4.48 15.33 -1.20
CA GLY A 36 5.06 15.03 -2.52
C GLY A 36 4.38 15.77 -3.67
N GLY A 37 3.42 16.67 -3.39
CA GLY A 37 2.68 17.46 -4.38
C GLY A 37 1.47 16.75 -4.99
N PHE A 38 1.39 15.42 -4.89
CA PHE A 38 0.26 14.58 -5.32
C PHE A 38 0.07 13.33 -4.45
N PHE A 39 0.93 13.12 -3.47
CA PHE A 39 0.80 12.11 -2.42
C PHE A 39 1.40 12.63 -1.12
N LEU A 40 1.01 12.04 -0.01
CA LEU A 40 1.55 12.34 1.31
C LEU A 40 2.38 11.15 1.80
N LEU A 41 3.59 11.41 2.24
CA LEU A 41 4.43 10.42 2.90
C LEU A 41 4.32 10.61 4.41
N ARG A 42 3.82 9.60 5.11
CA ARG A 42 3.65 9.59 6.55
C ARG A 42 4.58 8.58 7.19
N GLU A 43 5.32 8.99 8.21
CA GLU A 43 6.08 8.07 9.06
C GLU A 43 5.16 7.37 10.06
N GLY A 44 5.30 6.05 10.17
CA GLY A 44 4.56 5.22 11.13
C GLY A 44 4.31 3.81 10.63
N GLY A 45 4.13 2.87 11.56
CA GLY A 45 3.97 1.43 11.29
C GLY A 45 2.59 1.01 10.79
N GLU A 46 1.59 1.89 10.86
CA GLU A 46 0.24 1.56 10.39
C GLU A 46 0.12 1.77 8.88
N PRO A 47 -0.43 0.79 8.14
CA PRO A 47 -0.69 0.94 6.71
C PRO A 47 -1.54 2.18 6.41
N ALA A 48 -1.27 2.82 5.28
CA ALA A 48 -2.04 3.97 4.83
C ALA A 48 -3.51 3.60 4.60
N GLN A 49 -4.42 4.48 5.00
CA GLN A 49 -5.87 4.26 4.90
C GLN A 49 -6.48 4.95 3.67
N THR A 50 -5.75 5.82 3.03
CA THR A 50 -6.20 6.57 1.85
C THR A 50 -5.31 6.31 0.65
N VAL A 51 -5.87 6.44 -0.54
CA VAL A 51 -5.19 6.17 -1.82
C VAL A 51 -4.01 7.12 -2.06
N SER A 52 -4.05 8.31 -1.48
CA SER A 52 -3.03 9.35 -1.67
C SER A 52 -1.96 9.36 -0.58
N GLU A 53 -2.01 8.44 0.39
CA GLU A 53 -1.02 8.34 1.45
C GLU A 53 -0.12 7.12 1.26
N LEU A 54 1.16 7.30 1.56
CA LEU A 54 2.16 6.25 1.69
C LEU A 54 2.65 6.23 3.14
N ALA A 55 2.42 5.12 3.83
CA ALA A 55 3.05 4.88 5.12
C ALA A 55 4.47 4.39 4.92
N CYS A 56 5.40 4.90 5.72
CA CYS A 56 6.81 4.56 5.67
C CYS A 56 7.32 4.28 7.07
N THR A 57 7.97 3.14 7.26
CA THR A 57 8.60 2.77 8.52
C THR A 57 10.03 2.34 8.26
N ARG A 58 10.94 2.72 9.15
CA ARG A 58 12.33 2.25 9.14
C ARG A 58 12.41 0.93 9.89
N TYR A 59 13.28 0.06 9.45
CA TYR A 59 13.56 -1.21 10.11
C TYR A 59 15.08 -1.44 10.14
N ASP A 60 15.54 -2.14 11.16
CA ASP A 60 16.97 -2.45 11.32
C ASP A 60 17.32 -3.80 10.69
N SER A 61 16.36 -4.71 10.61
CA SER A 61 16.56 -6.03 10.01
C SER A 61 15.34 -6.51 9.22
N LEU A 62 15.57 -7.40 8.24
CA LEU A 62 14.47 -8.04 7.52
C LEU A 62 13.63 -8.96 8.42
N SER A 63 14.24 -9.52 9.46
CA SER A 63 13.56 -10.34 10.47
C SER A 63 12.47 -9.55 11.18
N GLU A 64 12.74 -8.29 11.54
CA GLU A 64 11.74 -7.40 12.15
C GLU A 64 10.52 -7.19 11.24
N VAL A 65 10.75 -7.06 9.93
CA VAL A 65 9.66 -6.95 8.96
C VAL A 65 8.87 -8.26 8.84
N GLU A 66 9.57 -9.40 8.82
CA GLU A 66 8.93 -10.73 8.75
C GLU A 66 8.09 -11.02 10.00
N ASP A 67 8.52 -10.54 11.17
CA ASP A 67 7.77 -10.67 12.45
C ASP A 67 6.56 -9.72 12.51
N TRP A 68 6.64 -8.57 11.86
CA TRP A 68 5.56 -7.60 11.80
C TRP A 68 4.41 -8.03 10.87
N LEU A 69 4.73 -8.68 9.75
CA LEU A 69 3.77 -9.04 8.70
C LEU A 69 2.58 -9.87 9.19
N PRO A 70 2.74 -10.93 10.01
CA PRO A 70 1.61 -11.76 10.46
C PRO A 70 0.53 -10.97 11.21
N GLY A 71 0.92 -9.97 12.01
CA GLY A 71 -0.02 -9.11 12.73
C GLY A 71 -0.87 -8.19 11.83
N HIS A 72 -0.47 -8.02 10.58
CA HIS A 72 -1.10 -7.11 9.62
C HIS A 72 -1.60 -7.83 8.35
N ASP A 73 -1.52 -9.15 8.32
CA ASP A 73 -1.75 -9.98 7.12
C ASP A 73 -3.14 -9.76 6.49
N SER A 74 -4.18 -9.56 7.31
CA SER A 74 -5.54 -9.30 6.85
C SER A 74 -5.70 -7.96 6.11
N ARG A 75 -4.73 -7.05 6.22
CA ARG A 75 -4.73 -5.71 5.61
C ARG A 75 -3.72 -5.60 4.45
N ILE A 76 -2.98 -6.67 4.17
CA ILE A 76 -1.92 -6.70 3.16
C ILE A 76 -2.39 -7.55 2.00
N GLN A 77 -2.51 -6.97 0.83
CA GLN A 77 -2.85 -7.71 -0.40
C GLN A 77 -1.65 -8.48 -0.94
N CYS A 78 -0.50 -7.86 -1.04
CA CYS A 78 0.75 -8.52 -1.45
C CYS A 78 1.97 -7.85 -0.81
N VAL A 79 3.08 -8.57 -0.76
CA VAL A 79 4.37 -8.08 -0.29
C VAL A 79 5.34 -8.02 -1.46
N VAL A 80 5.71 -6.81 -1.88
CA VAL A 80 6.67 -6.61 -2.97
C VAL A 80 8.09 -6.64 -2.41
N SER A 81 8.78 -7.76 -2.59
CA SER A 81 10.14 -7.93 -2.12
C SER A 81 10.84 -9.09 -2.82
N ASP A 82 12.17 -8.98 -2.97
CA ASP A 82 13.01 -10.10 -3.43
C ASP A 82 13.58 -10.92 -2.25
N ARG A 83 13.48 -10.41 -1.01
CA ARG A 83 14.14 -10.99 0.17
C ARG A 83 13.19 -11.52 1.23
N ILE A 84 12.04 -10.86 1.44
CA ILE A 84 11.06 -11.22 2.48
C ILE A 84 10.38 -12.55 2.15
N ARG A 85 10.21 -13.40 3.15
CA ARG A 85 9.42 -14.64 3.03
C ARG A 85 7.97 -14.35 3.37
N HIS A 86 7.10 -14.47 2.36
CA HIS A 86 5.66 -14.29 2.54
C HIS A 86 4.89 -15.08 1.47
N PRO A 87 3.73 -15.72 1.79
CA PRO A 87 2.93 -16.47 0.82
C PRO A 87 2.50 -15.64 -0.39
N ARG A 88 2.13 -14.37 -0.16
CA ARG A 88 1.70 -13.43 -1.20
C ARG A 88 2.85 -12.49 -1.64
N ARG A 89 4.07 -13.02 -1.64
CA ARG A 89 5.23 -12.26 -2.10
C ARG A 89 5.25 -12.17 -3.62
N VAL A 90 5.43 -10.96 -4.13
CA VAL A 90 5.65 -10.68 -5.54
C VAL A 90 6.98 -9.95 -5.75
N ARG A 91 7.60 -10.11 -6.90
CA ARG A 91 8.86 -9.43 -7.23
C ARG A 91 8.60 -7.97 -7.58
N PHE A 92 9.66 -7.17 -7.52
CA PHE A 92 9.60 -5.79 -8.00
C PHE A 92 9.13 -5.73 -9.46
N GLY A 93 8.21 -4.81 -9.76
CA GLY A 93 7.61 -4.64 -11.07
C GLY A 93 6.49 -5.64 -11.41
N GLN A 94 6.19 -6.62 -10.55
CA GLN A 94 5.18 -7.65 -10.82
C GLN A 94 3.85 -7.44 -10.08
N ALA A 95 3.76 -6.46 -9.19
CA ALA A 95 2.55 -6.21 -8.39
C ALA A 95 1.28 -5.92 -9.20
N GLN A 96 1.42 -5.46 -10.45
CA GLN A 96 0.31 -5.18 -11.36
C GLN A 96 0.15 -6.26 -12.46
N HIS A 97 0.81 -7.39 -12.30
CA HIS A 97 0.74 -8.53 -13.23
C HIS A 97 0.35 -9.80 -12.49
N PRO A 98 -0.90 -9.86 -11.93
CA PRO A 98 -1.36 -11.05 -11.20
C PRO A 98 -1.51 -12.23 -12.14
N ALA A 99 -1.20 -13.43 -11.65
CA ALA A 99 -1.52 -14.68 -12.34
C ALA A 99 -3.04 -14.99 -12.19
N PRO A 100 -3.61 -15.84 -13.03
CA PRO A 100 -5.01 -16.27 -12.90
C PRO A 100 -5.36 -16.91 -11.55
N THR A 101 -4.35 -17.39 -10.82
CA THR A 101 -4.46 -18.00 -9.48
C THR A 101 -4.20 -17.03 -8.33
N ASP A 102 -3.88 -15.77 -8.63
CA ASP A 102 -3.69 -14.74 -7.63
C ASP A 102 -5.03 -14.07 -7.34
N TYR A 103 -5.69 -14.52 -6.29
CA TYR A 103 -6.98 -13.98 -5.90
C TYR A 103 -6.83 -12.66 -5.12
N PRO A 104 -7.74 -11.67 -5.34
CA PRO A 104 -7.79 -10.47 -4.54
C PRO A 104 -7.93 -10.79 -3.05
N ASP A 105 -7.14 -10.12 -2.22
CA ASP A 105 -7.12 -10.32 -0.76
C ASP A 105 -6.81 -11.74 -0.29
N GLY A 106 -6.27 -12.58 -1.19
CA GLY A 106 -5.96 -13.98 -0.90
C GLY A 106 -7.18 -14.88 -0.74
N ILE A 107 -8.36 -14.41 -1.13
CA ILE A 107 -9.62 -15.16 -1.03
C ILE A 107 -9.84 -15.94 -2.33
N ASP A 108 -9.79 -17.28 -2.24
CA ASP A 108 -10.14 -18.17 -3.36
C ASP A 108 -11.65 -18.13 -3.61
N VAL A 109 -12.06 -17.24 -4.51
CA VAL A 109 -13.47 -17.03 -4.87
C VAL A 109 -14.06 -18.30 -5.50
N MET A 110 -13.29 -19.06 -6.27
CA MET A 110 -13.77 -20.29 -6.88
C MET A 110 -14.08 -21.36 -5.83
N LYS A 111 -13.17 -21.53 -4.86
CA LYS A 111 -13.41 -22.43 -3.72
C LYS A 111 -14.64 -22.00 -2.92
N PHE A 112 -14.75 -20.74 -2.60
CA PHE A 112 -15.91 -20.17 -1.89
C PHE A 112 -17.22 -20.47 -2.62
N LEU A 113 -17.26 -20.29 -3.95
CA LEU A 113 -18.49 -20.56 -4.75
C LEU A 113 -18.84 -22.05 -4.85
N LEU A 114 -17.83 -22.94 -4.76
CA LEU A 114 -18.05 -24.38 -4.79
C LEU A 114 -18.52 -24.97 -3.43
N GLU A 115 -18.33 -24.21 -2.35
CA GLU A 115 -18.74 -24.60 -0.99
C GLU A 115 -20.13 -24.03 -0.60
N LEU A 116 -20.78 -23.24 -1.48
CA LEU A 116 -22.16 -22.77 -1.33
C LEU A 116 -23.17 -23.84 -1.71
#